data_9e29904d59178cac7badd28196ec18f9
#
_entry.id   9e29904d59178cac7badd28196ec18f9
#
_cell.length_a   1.000
_cell.length_b   1.000
_cell.length_c   1.000
_cell.angle_alpha   90.00
_cell.angle_beta   90.00
_cell.angle_gamma   90.00
#
_symmetry.space_group_name_H-M   'P 1'
#
loop_
_entity.id
_entity.type
_entity.pdbx_description
1 polymer ?
#
loop_
_entity_poly.entity_id
_entity_poly.type
_entity_poly.pdbx_seq_one_letter_code
_entity_poly.pdbx_strand_id
1 'polypeptide(L)'
;MTEARELAVVVGATGAFGQAIVDRLAAAGLGVVAVARSADSLAALRERVPGLIACAADIASDASVETIAAALDRPVRMIVHGPGVGVAGGILTAPTATLVDAVNIKVGGLLRLVRAADGRLATGSRIVAIGGHYGFEPTAYAAAAGVANAALMNAVRQLSLAYGPRGVTAHLIAPGPADTERLRRVAADRAALRGIAVDEVLADMLADSSIGRFTTPGQVAWAVAILLAPEADAMTGSSLMLDSGRRRGLP
;
A
#
# COMPACT_ATOMS: atom_id res chain seq x y z
N MET A 1 -3.11 35.16 0.12
CA MET A 1 -2.12 34.17 0.62
C MET A 1 -2.71 32.80 0.30
N THR A 2 -2.14 32.07 -0.64
CA THR A 2 -2.54 30.68 -0.91
C THR A 2 -2.25 29.90 0.37
N GLU A 3 -3.29 29.33 1.03
CA GLU A 3 -3.10 28.43 2.17
C GLU A 3 -2.09 27.35 1.79
N ALA A 4 -1.13 27.13 2.67
CA ALA A 4 -0.12 26.09 2.45
C ALA A 4 -0.85 24.74 2.37
N ARG A 5 -0.75 24.07 1.22
CA ARG A 5 -1.41 22.78 0.96
C ARG A 5 -1.00 21.76 2.02
N GLU A 6 -1.98 21.07 2.63
CA GLU A 6 -1.71 19.92 3.48
C GLU A 6 -0.92 18.85 2.72
N LEU A 7 -0.19 18.02 3.45
CA LEU A 7 0.65 16.98 2.85
C LEU A 7 -0.07 15.62 2.76
N ALA A 8 0.27 14.90 1.70
CA ALA A 8 0.13 13.45 1.61
C ALA A 8 1.52 12.80 1.61
N VAL A 9 1.74 11.79 2.43
CA VAL A 9 3.00 11.03 2.46
C VAL A 9 2.76 9.67 1.82
N VAL A 10 3.49 9.32 0.77
CA VAL A 10 3.32 8.05 0.05
C VAL A 10 4.60 7.24 0.11
N VAL A 11 4.59 6.15 0.89
CA VAL A 11 5.71 5.18 0.95
C VAL A 11 5.52 4.11 -0.11
N GLY A 12 6.59 3.82 -0.86
CA GLY A 12 6.54 2.99 -2.06
C GLY A 12 6.09 3.78 -3.29
N ALA A 13 6.33 5.08 -3.29
CA ALA A 13 5.85 6.05 -4.29
C ALA A 13 6.29 5.74 -5.73
N THR A 14 7.41 5.06 -5.92
CA THR A 14 7.96 4.73 -7.26
C THR A 14 7.43 3.43 -7.86
N GLY A 15 6.67 2.64 -7.09
CA GLY A 15 5.98 1.46 -7.59
C GLY A 15 4.71 1.79 -8.39
N ALA A 16 4.15 0.81 -9.13
CA ALA A 16 2.98 1.03 -9.98
C ALA A 16 1.78 1.64 -9.25
N PHE A 17 1.45 1.15 -8.05
CA PHE A 17 0.40 1.75 -7.23
C PHE A 17 0.82 3.11 -6.69
N GLY A 18 2.07 3.23 -6.20
CA GLY A 18 2.59 4.45 -5.61
C GLY A 18 2.54 5.62 -6.59
N GLN A 19 2.96 5.43 -7.83
CA GLN A 19 2.91 6.46 -8.86
C GLN A 19 1.48 6.94 -9.13
N ALA A 20 0.54 6.01 -9.31
CA ALA A 20 -0.86 6.36 -9.54
C ALA A 20 -1.49 7.08 -8.34
N ILE A 21 -1.11 6.70 -7.10
CA ILE A 21 -1.56 7.35 -5.87
C ILE A 21 -0.98 8.77 -5.78
N VAL A 22 0.31 8.94 -6.05
CA VAL A 22 0.98 10.26 -6.08
C VAL A 22 0.26 11.21 -7.03
N ASP A 23 0.01 10.77 -8.28
CA ASP A 23 -0.69 11.57 -9.28
C ASP A 23 -2.09 11.97 -8.81
N ARG A 24 -2.81 11.02 -8.23
CA ARG A 24 -4.19 11.25 -7.77
C ARG A 24 -4.28 12.20 -6.59
N LEU A 25 -3.36 12.09 -5.61
CA LEU A 25 -3.33 12.97 -4.44
C LEU A 25 -2.82 14.37 -4.78
N ALA A 26 -1.86 14.49 -5.69
CA ALA A 26 -1.44 15.77 -6.24
C ALA A 26 -2.58 16.47 -6.99
N ALA A 27 -3.34 15.74 -7.82
CA ALA A 27 -4.53 16.25 -8.50
C ALA A 27 -5.67 16.64 -7.53
N ALA A 28 -5.73 16.01 -6.36
CA ALA A 28 -6.64 16.41 -5.28
C ALA A 28 -6.19 17.66 -4.51
N GLY A 29 -5.07 18.29 -4.90
CA GLY A 29 -4.58 19.54 -4.32
C GLY A 29 -3.64 19.39 -3.13
N LEU A 30 -3.22 18.18 -2.76
CA LEU A 30 -2.27 17.95 -1.68
C LEU A 30 -0.81 18.16 -2.15
N GLY A 31 0.05 18.65 -1.25
CA GLY A 31 1.48 18.54 -1.41
C GLY A 31 1.90 17.08 -1.18
N VAL A 32 2.74 16.50 -2.05
CA VAL A 32 3.10 15.08 -1.93
C VAL A 32 4.54 14.89 -1.49
N VAL A 33 4.75 14.19 -0.39
CA VAL A 33 6.04 13.65 0.03
C VAL A 33 6.12 12.21 -0.46
N ALA A 34 6.96 11.98 -1.47
CA ALA A 34 7.18 10.66 -2.06
C ALA A 34 8.36 9.96 -1.39
N VAL A 35 8.10 8.82 -0.77
CA VAL A 35 9.11 8.05 -0.03
C VAL A 35 9.43 6.76 -0.79
N ALA A 36 10.70 6.56 -1.12
CA ALA A 36 11.23 5.34 -1.73
C ALA A 36 12.73 5.20 -1.42
N ARG A 37 13.30 4.03 -1.69
CA ARG A 37 14.72 3.74 -1.45
C ARG A 37 15.64 4.37 -2.49
N SER A 38 15.23 4.40 -3.76
CA SER A 38 16.04 4.88 -4.88
C SER A 38 15.84 6.39 -5.08
N ALA A 39 16.91 7.15 -4.88
CA ALA A 39 16.94 8.59 -5.14
C ALA A 39 16.70 8.91 -6.62
N ASP A 40 17.26 8.09 -7.54
CA ASP A 40 17.10 8.29 -8.99
C ASP A 40 15.63 8.11 -9.42
N SER A 41 14.96 7.08 -8.89
CA SER A 41 13.54 6.86 -9.18
C SER A 41 12.65 7.98 -8.61
N LEU A 42 13.04 8.57 -7.49
CA LEU A 42 12.36 9.73 -6.91
C LEU A 42 12.62 11.00 -7.73
N ALA A 43 13.83 11.18 -8.27
CA ALA A 43 14.15 12.29 -9.17
C ALA A 43 13.28 12.25 -10.42
N ALA A 44 13.18 11.10 -11.09
CA ALA A 44 12.29 10.92 -12.24
C ALA A 44 10.81 11.18 -11.90
N LEU A 45 10.34 10.78 -10.72
CA LEU A 45 8.99 11.06 -10.28
C LEU A 45 8.76 12.57 -10.02
N ARG A 46 9.76 13.26 -9.47
CA ARG A 46 9.72 14.71 -9.23
C ARG A 46 9.68 15.53 -10.52
N GLU A 47 10.36 15.09 -11.58
CA GLU A 47 10.27 15.75 -12.90
C GLU A 47 8.85 15.67 -13.45
N ARG A 48 8.15 14.56 -13.22
CA ARG A 48 6.79 14.33 -13.70
C ARG A 48 5.72 15.04 -12.86
N VAL A 49 5.93 15.19 -11.55
CA VAL A 49 4.95 15.76 -10.61
C VAL A 49 5.52 17.05 -9.99
N PRO A 50 5.12 18.23 -10.51
CA PRO A 50 5.62 19.52 -10.00
C PRO A 50 5.33 19.72 -8.51
N GLY A 51 6.33 20.14 -7.76
CA GLY A 51 6.21 20.41 -6.31
C GLY A 51 6.27 19.17 -5.42
N LEU A 52 6.55 17.99 -5.98
CA LEU A 52 6.78 16.78 -5.21
C LEU A 52 8.04 16.89 -4.34
N ILE A 53 7.91 16.51 -3.08
CA ILE A 53 9.02 16.42 -2.12
C ILE A 53 9.57 14.99 -2.16
N ALA A 54 10.80 14.82 -2.65
CA ALA A 54 11.47 13.53 -2.69
C ALA A 54 12.10 13.21 -1.33
N CYS A 55 11.82 12.04 -0.78
CA CYS A 55 12.36 11.56 0.49
C CYS A 55 12.95 10.15 0.30
N ALA A 56 14.28 10.07 0.20
CA ALA A 56 14.97 8.79 0.06
C ALA A 56 15.11 8.13 1.44
N ALA A 57 14.32 7.07 1.69
CA ALA A 57 14.34 6.33 2.94
C ALA A 57 13.97 4.86 2.74
N ASP A 58 14.60 3.98 3.53
CA ASP A 58 14.22 2.56 3.60
C ASP A 58 13.27 2.34 4.77
N ILE A 59 12.01 2.12 4.45
CA ILE A 59 10.95 1.92 5.46
C ILE A 59 11.15 0.65 6.31
N ALA A 60 12.01 -0.26 5.90
CA ALA A 60 12.39 -1.44 6.69
C ALA A 60 13.35 -1.11 7.85
N SER A 61 13.95 0.09 7.85
CA SER A 61 14.87 0.60 8.87
C SER A 61 14.23 1.65 9.77
N ASP A 62 14.54 1.63 11.07
CA ASP A 62 14.05 2.62 12.04
C ASP A 62 14.58 4.04 11.76
N ALA A 63 15.73 4.17 11.08
CA ALA A 63 16.26 5.46 10.64
C ALA A 63 15.30 6.21 9.69
N SER A 64 14.38 5.49 9.04
CA SER A 64 13.34 6.10 8.19
C SER A 64 12.42 7.05 8.96
N VAL A 65 12.24 6.86 10.27
CA VAL A 65 11.36 7.70 11.11
C VAL A 65 11.85 9.15 11.09
N GLU A 66 13.11 9.37 11.42
CA GLU A 66 13.71 10.71 11.46
C GLU A 66 13.79 11.33 10.06
N THR A 67 14.20 10.52 9.06
CA THR A 67 14.30 10.96 7.67
C THR A 67 12.97 11.44 7.11
N ILE A 68 11.89 10.70 7.36
CA ILE A 68 10.55 11.08 6.90
C ILE A 68 10.04 12.28 7.70
N ALA A 69 10.18 12.28 9.04
CA ALA A 69 9.73 13.39 9.88
C ALA A 69 10.37 14.73 9.47
N ALA A 70 11.65 14.73 9.12
CA ALA A 70 12.37 15.94 8.65
C ALA A 70 11.81 16.49 7.32
N ALA A 71 11.14 15.68 6.51
CA ALA A 71 10.49 16.12 5.26
C ALA A 71 9.08 16.70 5.48
N LEU A 72 8.53 16.65 6.70
CA LEU A 72 7.16 17.07 7.02
C LEU A 72 7.15 18.47 7.65
N ASP A 73 7.04 19.50 6.83
CA ASP A 73 7.05 20.91 7.25
C ASP A 73 5.63 21.48 7.50
N ARG A 74 4.58 20.72 7.20
CA ARG A 74 3.17 21.15 7.24
C ARG A 74 2.26 20.06 7.82
N PRO A 75 0.97 20.36 8.15
CA PRO A 75 0.00 19.33 8.52
C PRO A 75 -0.12 18.23 7.48
N VAL A 76 -0.29 17.00 7.95
CA VAL A 76 -0.42 15.81 7.10
C VAL A 76 -1.88 15.37 7.05
N ARG A 77 -2.49 15.50 5.88
CA ARG A 77 -3.87 15.06 5.62
C ARG A 77 -3.98 13.55 5.44
N MET A 78 -2.98 12.94 4.82
CA MET A 78 -3.00 11.50 4.55
C MET A 78 -1.58 10.90 4.56
N ILE A 79 -1.43 9.75 5.18
CA ILE A 79 -0.27 8.89 4.98
C ILE A 79 -0.70 7.59 4.29
N VAL A 80 0.07 7.16 3.28
CA VAL A 80 -0.18 5.94 2.51
C VAL A 80 1.03 5.03 2.59
N HIS A 81 0.85 3.85 3.17
CA HIS A 81 1.87 2.81 3.24
C HIS A 81 1.64 1.76 2.15
N GLY A 82 2.40 1.82 1.05
CA GLY A 82 2.19 1.01 -0.15
C GLY A 82 3.29 0.03 -0.56
N PRO A 83 4.35 -0.27 0.23
CA PRO A 83 5.40 -1.17 -0.21
C PRO A 83 4.89 -2.59 -0.48
N GLY A 84 5.27 -3.15 -1.62
CA GLY A 84 5.00 -4.55 -1.94
C GLY A 84 6.02 -5.49 -1.32
N VAL A 85 5.59 -6.71 -0.97
CA VAL A 85 6.46 -7.81 -0.52
C VAL A 85 6.36 -8.99 -1.48
N GLY A 86 7.40 -9.81 -1.58
CA GLY A 86 7.39 -11.02 -2.41
C GLY A 86 6.33 -12.04 -1.95
N VAL A 87 5.94 -12.94 -2.83
CA VAL A 87 5.04 -14.05 -2.46
C VAL A 87 5.80 -15.19 -1.76
N ALA A 88 7.06 -15.39 -2.09
CA ALA A 88 8.04 -16.27 -1.43
C ALA A 88 7.71 -17.78 -1.37
N GLY A 89 6.82 -18.27 -2.22
CA GLY A 89 6.44 -19.70 -2.22
C GLY A 89 5.45 -20.10 -1.12
N GLY A 90 5.31 -21.41 -0.91
CA GLY A 90 4.37 -21.97 0.04
C GLY A 90 4.84 -21.95 1.49
N ILE A 91 3.91 -22.16 2.43
CA ILE A 91 4.18 -22.07 3.87
C ILE A 91 5.25 -23.09 4.35
N LEU A 92 5.35 -24.24 3.68
CA LEU A 92 6.33 -25.28 4.05
C LEU A 92 7.73 -25.02 3.45
N THR A 93 7.85 -24.17 2.42
CA THR A 93 9.09 -23.96 1.67
C THR A 93 9.64 -22.55 1.73
N ALA A 94 8.82 -21.57 2.13
CA ALA A 94 9.26 -20.18 2.25
C ALA A 94 10.31 -20.04 3.36
N PRO A 95 11.46 -19.39 3.09
CA PRO A 95 12.45 -19.13 4.14
C PRO A 95 11.84 -18.27 5.26
N THR A 96 12.08 -18.63 6.51
CA THR A 96 11.58 -17.89 7.68
C THR A 96 11.99 -16.41 7.65
N ALA A 97 13.22 -16.11 7.23
CA ALA A 97 13.71 -14.74 7.06
C ALA A 97 12.81 -13.91 6.13
N THR A 98 12.35 -14.51 5.02
CA THR A 98 11.45 -13.80 4.06
C THR A 98 10.09 -13.47 4.67
N LEU A 99 9.55 -14.33 5.56
CA LEU A 99 8.33 -14.02 6.30
C LEU A 99 8.55 -12.86 7.28
N VAL A 100 9.66 -12.90 8.03
CA VAL A 100 10.03 -11.85 8.99
C VAL A 100 10.21 -10.51 8.27
N ASP A 101 10.94 -10.49 7.16
CA ASP A 101 11.15 -9.29 6.34
C ASP A 101 9.84 -8.74 5.79
N ALA A 102 8.93 -9.61 5.33
CA ALA A 102 7.63 -9.18 4.82
C ALA A 102 6.79 -8.51 5.93
N VAL A 103 6.79 -9.05 7.14
CA VAL A 103 6.11 -8.45 8.30
C VAL A 103 6.80 -7.14 8.71
N ASN A 104 8.14 -7.10 8.74
CA ASN A 104 8.89 -5.88 9.02
C ASN A 104 8.57 -4.76 8.03
N ILE A 105 8.51 -5.06 6.73
CA ILE A 105 8.16 -4.06 5.71
C ILE A 105 6.70 -3.61 5.85
N LYS A 106 5.76 -4.55 5.97
CA LYS A 106 4.33 -4.26 5.97
C LYS A 106 3.85 -3.64 7.28
N VAL A 107 4.14 -4.26 8.41
CA VAL A 107 3.67 -3.82 9.72
C VAL A 107 4.65 -2.85 10.36
N GLY A 108 5.92 -3.23 10.46
CA GLY A 108 6.97 -2.36 11.01
C GLY A 108 7.06 -1.05 10.22
N GLY A 109 7.03 -1.13 8.88
CA GLY A 109 7.05 0.04 8.01
C GLY A 109 5.85 0.97 8.20
N LEU A 110 4.63 0.43 8.35
CA LEU A 110 3.45 1.24 8.67
C LEU A 110 3.63 1.97 10.00
N LEU A 111 4.10 1.28 11.03
CA LEU A 111 4.31 1.88 12.35
C LEU A 111 5.40 2.97 12.33
N ARG A 112 6.48 2.78 11.55
CA ARG A 112 7.51 3.81 11.35
C ARG A 112 6.95 5.04 10.66
N LEU A 113 6.15 4.85 9.60
CA LEU A 113 5.47 5.96 8.91
C LEU A 113 4.52 6.73 9.84
N VAL A 114 3.71 6.02 10.63
CA VAL A 114 2.82 6.62 11.63
C VAL A 114 3.61 7.43 12.65
N ARG A 115 4.69 6.88 13.21
CA ARG A 115 5.56 7.57 14.17
C ARG A 115 6.21 8.83 13.57
N ALA A 116 6.68 8.75 12.33
CA ALA A 116 7.25 9.89 11.63
C ALA A 116 6.25 11.04 11.43
N ALA A 117 5.00 10.72 11.21
CA ALA A 117 3.94 11.70 10.93
C ALA A 117 3.13 12.12 12.16
N ASP A 118 3.26 11.46 13.31
CA ASP A 118 2.35 11.59 14.46
C ASP A 118 2.10 13.03 14.91
N GLY A 119 3.16 13.84 15.04
CA GLY A 119 3.07 15.24 15.41
C GLY A 119 2.46 16.17 14.34
N ARG A 120 2.14 15.64 13.15
CA ARG A 120 1.53 16.36 12.02
C ARG A 120 0.14 15.86 11.66
N LEU A 121 -0.30 14.75 12.29
CA LEU A 121 -1.66 14.21 12.13
C LEU A 121 -2.64 14.96 13.05
N ALA A 122 -3.77 15.36 12.52
CA ALA A 122 -4.84 16.07 13.22
C ALA A 122 -6.21 15.47 12.88
N THR A 123 -7.26 15.98 13.50
CA THR A 123 -8.65 15.62 13.17
C THR A 123 -8.87 15.68 11.65
N GLY A 124 -9.41 14.62 11.09
CA GLY A 124 -9.61 14.47 9.65
C GLY A 124 -8.43 13.87 8.89
N SER A 125 -7.26 13.65 9.51
CA SER A 125 -6.15 12.94 8.87
C SER A 125 -6.48 11.46 8.63
N ARG A 126 -5.85 10.85 7.62
CA ARG A 126 -6.07 9.47 7.16
C ARG A 126 -4.78 8.65 7.24
N ILE A 127 -4.84 7.50 7.87
CA ILE A 127 -3.82 6.45 7.83
C ILE A 127 -4.31 5.39 6.85
N VAL A 128 -3.61 5.19 5.73
CA VAL A 128 -4.00 4.23 4.69
C VAL A 128 -2.89 3.22 4.49
N ALA A 129 -3.21 1.94 4.56
CA ALA A 129 -2.29 0.86 4.24
C ALA A 129 -2.75 0.10 3.00
N ILE A 130 -1.82 -0.19 2.08
CA ILE A 130 -2.08 -1.05 0.93
C ILE A 130 -1.64 -2.47 1.28
N GLY A 131 -2.62 -3.33 1.51
CA GLY A 131 -2.44 -4.75 1.78
C GLY A 131 -2.49 -5.59 0.51
N GLY A 132 -3.33 -6.61 0.54
CA GLY A 132 -3.64 -7.49 -0.58
C GLY A 132 -4.59 -8.60 -0.15
N HIS A 133 -5.34 -9.13 -1.11
CA HIS A 133 -6.39 -10.13 -0.87
C HIS A 133 -5.88 -11.42 -0.21
N TYR A 134 -4.59 -11.77 -0.36
CA TYR A 134 -4.01 -12.96 0.29
C TYR A 134 -4.03 -12.90 1.84
N GLY A 135 -4.23 -11.74 2.44
CA GLY A 135 -4.46 -11.63 3.88
C GLY A 135 -5.83 -12.14 4.32
N PHE A 136 -6.80 -12.21 3.39
CA PHE A 136 -8.18 -12.66 3.60
C PHE A 136 -8.41 -14.05 3.03
N GLU A 137 -7.83 -14.33 1.86
CA GLU A 137 -7.93 -15.61 1.15
C GLU A 137 -6.54 -16.24 1.04
N PRO A 138 -6.11 -17.04 2.02
CA PRO A 138 -4.80 -17.68 2.02
C PRO A 138 -4.64 -18.61 0.80
N THR A 139 -3.43 -18.69 0.30
CA THR A 139 -3.09 -19.60 -0.80
C THR A 139 -1.84 -20.42 -0.47
N ALA A 140 -1.73 -21.59 -1.07
CA ALA A 140 -0.59 -22.47 -0.83
C ALA A 140 0.77 -21.91 -1.31
N TYR A 141 0.77 -20.85 -2.13
CA TYR A 141 1.98 -20.31 -2.78
C TYR A 141 2.37 -18.88 -2.35
N ALA A 142 1.62 -18.26 -1.46
CA ALA A 142 1.84 -16.84 -1.11
C ALA A 142 2.03 -16.65 0.41
N ALA A 143 2.88 -17.48 1.02
CA ALA A 143 3.05 -17.52 2.47
C ALA A 143 3.45 -16.16 3.06
N ALA A 144 4.52 -15.53 2.58
CA ALA A 144 5.00 -14.27 3.12
C ALA A 144 4.00 -13.14 2.91
N ALA A 145 3.42 -13.01 1.71
CA ALA A 145 2.43 -11.99 1.42
C ALA A 145 1.12 -12.22 2.21
N GLY A 146 0.67 -13.47 2.35
CA GLY A 146 -0.53 -13.83 3.12
C GLY A 146 -0.40 -13.44 4.59
N VAL A 147 0.64 -13.93 5.25
CA VAL A 147 0.90 -13.66 6.67
C VAL A 147 1.09 -12.16 6.94
N ALA A 148 1.92 -11.50 6.13
CA ALA A 148 2.18 -10.07 6.33
C ALA A 148 0.95 -9.19 6.09
N ASN A 149 0.09 -9.52 5.12
CA ASN A 149 -1.15 -8.77 4.87
C ASN A 149 -2.21 -9.02 5.97
N ALA A 150 -2.31 -10.24 6.52
CA ALA A 150 -3.18 -10.53 7.66
C ALA A 150 -2.74 -9.76 8.91
N ALA A 151 -1.43 -9.73 9.18
CA ALA A 151 -0.85 -8.94 10.26
C ALA A 151 -1.08 -7.43 10.06
N LEU A 152 -0.94 -6.93 8.82
CA LEU A 152 -1.20 -5.53 8.47
C LEU A 152 -2.67 -5.15 8.72
N MET A 153 -3.63 -6.00 8.37
CA MET A 153 -5.05 -5.79 8.63
C MET A 153 -5.30 -5.60 10.14
N ASN A 154 -4.72 -6.46 10.98
CA ASN A 154 -4.83 -6.34 12.42
C ASN A 154 -4.19 -5.03 12.93
N ALA A 155 -3.01 -4.65 12.43
CA ALA A 155 -2.34 -3.41 12.79
C ALA A 155 -3.19 -2.17 12.43
N VAL A 156 -3.82 -2.13 11.26
CA VAL A 156 -4.73 -1.05 10.86
C VAL A 156 -5.93 -0.97 11.79
N ARG A 157 -6.49 -2.11 12.21
CA ARG A 157 -7.59 -2.15 13.19
C ARG A 157 -7.16 -1.56 14.53
N GLN A 158 -5.97 -1.90 15.02
CA GLN A 158 -5.42 -1.34 16.26
C GLN A 158 -5.15 0.17 16.13
N LEU A 159 -4.62 0.62 14.99
CA LEU A 159 -4.41 2.06 14.73
C LEU A 159 -5.74 2.82 14.71
N SER A 160 -6.82 2.25 14.16
CA SER A 160 -8.14 2.90 14.20
C SER A 160 -8.64 3.13 15.62
N LEU A 161 -8.36 2.19 16.54
CA LEU A 161 -8.73 2.32 17.95
C LEU A 161 -7.85 3.36 18.67
N ALA A 162 -6.54 3.37 18.39
CA ALA A 162 -5.60 4.26 19.05
C ALA A 162 -5.75 5.72 18.60
N TYR A 163 -6.03 5.96 17.32
CA TYR A 163 -6.10 7.29 16.71
C TYR A 163 -7.52 7.85 16.61
N GLY A 164 -8.55 7.01 16.71
CA GLY A 164 -9.95 7.41 16.67
C GLY A 164 -10.31 8.55 17.63
N PRO A 165 -9.88 8.53 18.91
CA PRO A 165 -10.14 9.63 19.86
C PRO A 165 -9.55 10.98 19.42
N ARG A 166 -8.55 10.98 18.51
CA ARG A 166 -7.97 12.19 17.91
C ARG A 166 -8.69 12.63 16.62
N GLY A 167 -9.74 11.92 16.19
CA GLY A 167 -10.40 12.15 14.91
C GLY A 167 -9.56 11.77 13.68
N VAL A 168 -8.56 10.89 13.86
CA VAL A 168 -7.74 10.33 12.78
C VAL A 168 -8.24 8.92 12.47
N THR A 169 -8.49 8.62 11.20
CA THR A 169 -9.02 7.33 10.79
C THR A 169 -7.96 6.45 10.12
N ALA A 170 -8.11 5.13 10.22
CA ALA A 170 -7.18 4.16 9.64
C ALA A 170 -7.92 3.16 8.75
N HIS A 171 -7.41 2.90 7.55
CA HIS A 171 -8.06 2.11 6.51
C HIS A 171 -7.07 1.16 5.84
N LEU A 172 -7.53 -0.04 5.50
CA LEU A 172 -6.81 -0.96 4.64
C LEU A 172 -7.44 -0.99 3.25
N ILE A 173 -6.63 -0.91 2.22
CA ILE A 173 -7.02 -1.23 0.84
C ILE A 173 -6.39 -2.57 0.48
N ALA A 174 -7.20 -3.53 0.05
CA ALA A 174 -6.78 -4.89 -0.24
C ALA A 174 -7.00 -5.25 -1.72
N PRO A 175 -6.05 -4.90 -2.61
CA PRO A 175 -6.14 -5.26 -4.02
C PRO A 175 -6.01 -6.78 -4.22
N GLY A 176 -6.71 -7.29 -5.23
CA GLY A 176 -6.43 -8.57 -5.85
C GLY A 176 -5.19 -8.54 -6.75
N PRO A 177 -5.01 -9.55 -7.60
CA PRO A 177 -4.03 -9.50 -8.66
C PRO A 177 -4.24 -8.26 -9.51
N ALA A 178 -3.17 -7.47 -9.68
CA ALA A 178 -3.26 -6.19 -10.36
C ALA A 178 -2.45 -6.20 -11.65
N ASP A 179 -2.98 -5.59 -12.71
CA ASP A 179 -2.32 -5.47 -14.01
C ASP A 179 -1.08 -4.58 -13.92
N THR A 180 0.03 -5.22 -13.64
CA THR A 180 1.34 -4.60 -13.44
C THR A 180 2.44 -5.55 -13.92
N GLU A 181 3.63 -5.05 -14.18
CA GLU A 181 4.80 -5.89 -14.48
C GLU A 181 5.10 -6.93 -13.38
N ARG A 182 4.78 -6.58 -12.13
CA ARG A 182 4.92 -7.52 -11.02
C ARG A 182 4.02 -8.73 -11.20
N LEU A 183 2.78 -8.56 -11.66
CA LEU A 183 1.87 -9.68 -11.93
C LEU A 183 2.47 -10.61 -12.98
N ARG A 184 3.01 -10.03 -14.07
CA ARG A 184 3.65 -10.82 -15.13
C ARG A 184 4.85 -11.60 -14.63
N ARG A 185 5.69 -11.02 -13.76
CA ARG A 185 6.80 -11.75 -13.12
C ARG A 185 6.31 -12.89 -12.24
N VAL A 186 5.31 -12.66 -11.39
CA VAL A 186 4.72 -13.71 -10.55
C VAL A 186 4.09 -14.81 -11.41
N ALA A 187 3.44 -14.46 -12.52
CA ALA A 187 2.89 -15.44 -13.45
C ALA A 187 3.99 -16.27 -14.12
N ALA A 188 5.11 -15.63 -14.53
CA ALA A 188 6.26 -16.32 -15.10
C ALA A 188 6.90 -17.31 -14.10
N ASP A 189 7.12 -16.90 -12.85
CA ASP A 189 7.65 -17.77 -11.79
C ASP A 189 6.74 -18.99 -11.56
N ARG A 190 5.43 -18.78 -11.54
CA ARG A 190 4.44 -19.86 -11.39
C ARG A 190 4.37 -20.78 -12.60
N ALA A 191 4.49 -20.22 -13.81
CA ALA A 191 4.52 -20.99 -15.05
C ALA A 191 5.72 -21.93 -15.08
N ALA A 192 6.91 -21.42 -14.71
CA ALA A 192 8.12 -22.21 -14.59
C ALA A 192 8.00 -23.36 -13.58
N LEU A 193 7.39 -23.11 -12.40
CA LEU A 193 7.17 -24.15 -11.38
C LEU A 193 6.16 -25.21 -11.80
N ARG A 194 5.17 -24.85 -12.63
CA ARG A 194 4.12 -25.77 -13.11
C ARG A 194 4.44 -26.42 -14.44
N GLY A 195 5.46 -25.97 -15.17
CA GLY A 195 5.80 -26.44 -16.50
C GLY A 195 4.73 -26.11 -17.57
N ILE A 196 4.05 -24.95 -17.44
CA ILE A 196 2.98 -24.48 -18.35
C ILE A 196 3.30 -23.09 -18.90
N ALA A 197 2.51 -22.61 -19.88
CA ALA A 197 2.69 -21.28 -20.44
C ALA A 197 2.28 -20.16 -19.45
N VAL A 198 2.91 -19.00 -19.56
CA VAL A 198 2.58 -17.81 -18.72
C VAL A 198 1.12 -17.39 -18.93
N ASP A 199 0.64 -17.44 -20.17
CA ASP A 199 -0.73 -17.07 -20.52
C ASP A 199 -1.76 -18.01 -19.89
N GLU A 200 -1.45 -19.29 -19.70
CA GLU A 200 -2.31 -20.21 -18.96
C GLU A 200 -2.42 -19.82 -17.48
N VAL A 201 -1.31 -19.43 -16.86
CA VAL A 201 -1.31 -18.94 -15.47
C VAL A 201 -2.13 -17.65 -15.36
N LEU A 202 -1.98 -16.73 -16.30
CA LEU A 202 -2.76 -15.48 -16.31
C LEU A 202 -4.25 -15.76 -16.54
N ALA A 203 -4.60 -16.69 -17.41
CA ALA A 203 -5.98 -17.11 -17.62
C ALA A 203 -6.60 -17.75 -16.36
N ASP A 204 -5.87 -18.64 -15.67
CA ASP A 204 -6.27 -19.20 -14.37
C ASP A 204 -6.54 -18.09 -13.36
N MET A 205 -5.63 -17.10 -13.30
CA MET A 205 -5.76 -15.98 -12.37
C MET A 205 -6.94 -15.07 -12.72
N LEU A 206 -7.29 -14.92 -13.98
CA LEU A 206 -8.47 -14.18 -14.44
C LEU A 206 -9.77 -14.93 -14.17
N ALA A 207 -9.79 -16.24 -14.32
CA ALA A 207 -10.97 -17.08 -14.09
C ALA A 207 -11.50 -16.99 -12.65
N ASP A 208 -10.62 -16.68 -11.68
CA ASP A 208 -11.03 -16.45 -10.30
C ASP A 208 -11.75 -15.08 -10.09
N SER A 209 -11.65 -14.15 -11.03
CA SER A 209 -12.32 -12.84 -10.96
C SER A 209 -13.75 -12.94 -11.49
N SER A 210 -14.74 -12.49 -10.72
CA SER A 210 -16.15 -12.54 -11.15
C SER A 210 -16.46 -11.66 -12.36
N ILE A 211 -15.63 -10.63 -12.60
CA ILE A 211 -15.78 -9.72 -13.77
C ILE A 211 -14.73 -9.96 -14.86
N GLY A 212 -13.90 -11.01 -14.73
CA GLY A 212 -12.87 -11.37 -15.70
C GLY A 212 -11.80 -10.30 -15.91
N ARG A 213 -11.43 -9.53 -14.86
CA ARG A 213 -10.46 -8.43 -14.96
C ARG A 213 -9.52 -8.40 -13.76
N PHE A 214 -8.30 -7.95 -13.99
CA PHE A 214 -7.38 -7.59 -12.92
C PHE A 214 -7.66 -6.19 -12.38
N THR A 215 -7.36 -5.97 -11.11
CA THR A 215 -7.34 -4.63 -10.53
C THR A 215 -6.30 -3.75 -11.23
N THR A 216 -6.58 -2.47 -11.41
CA THR A 216 -5.63 -1.53 -12.00
C THR A 216 -5.01 -0.61 -10.96
N PRO A 217 -3.79 -0.06 -11.20
CA PRO A 217 -3.22 0.98 -10.34
C PRO A 217 -4.13 2.20 -10.17
N GLY A 218 -4.87 2.59 -11.23
CA GLY A 218 -5.83 3.67 -11.17
C GLY A 218 -7.01 3.42 -10.22
N GLN A 219 -7.50 2.17 -10.15
CA GLN A 219 -8.55 1.80 -9.20
C GLN A 219 -8.05 1.85 -7.76
N VAL A 220 -6.81 1.43 -7.49
CA VAL A 220 -6.19 1.55 -6.16
C VAL A 220 -6.04 3.01 -5.78
N ALA A 221 -5.55 3.86 -6.68
CA ALA A 221 -5.42 5.30 -6.45
C ALA A 221 -6.77 5.98 -6.23
N TRP A 222 -7.81 5.57 -6.95
CA TRP A 222 -9.18 6.04 -6.73
C TRP A 222 -9.66 5.68 -5.31
N ALA A 223 -9.47 4.44 -4.88
CA ALA A 223 -9.86 4.00 -3.54
C ALA A 223 -9.10 4.73 -2.42
N VAL A 224 -7.83 5.09 -2.64
CA VAL A 224 -7.09 5.96 -1.71
C VAL A 224 -7.74 7.35 -1.67
N ALA A 225 -8.06 7.94 -2.81
CA ALA A 225 -8.58 9.30 -2.89
C ALA A 225 -9.98 9.47 -2.29
N ILE A 226 -10.88 8.49 -2.42
CA ILE A 226 -12.22 8.57 -1.80
C ILE A 226 -12.15 8.65 -0.28
N LEU A 227 -11.08 8.15 0.34
CA LEU A 227 -10.86 8.25 1.78
C LEU A 227 -10.57 9.70 2.26
N LEU A 228 -10.35 10.65 1.35
CA LEU A 228 -10.26 12.08 1.69
C LEU A 228 -11.62 12.69 2.04
N ALA A 229 -12.71 12.08 1.56
CA ALA A 229 -14.06 12.53 1.87
C ALA A 229 -14.37 12.36 3.37
N PRO A 230 -15.07 13.31 4.02
CA PRO A 230 -15.40 13.19 5.44
C PRO A 230 -16.30 11.99 5.74
N GLU A 231 -17.13 11.56 4.80
CA GLU A 231 -17.99 10.38 4.92
C GLU A 231 -17.20 9.08 5.12
N ALA A 232 -15.92 9.05 4.70
CA ALA A 232 -15.04 7.91 4.91
C ALA A 232 -14.72 7.64 6.39
N ASP A 233 -15.02 8.57 7.29
CA ASP A 233 -14.85 8.39 8.74
C ASP A 233 -15.59 7.14 9.23
N ALA A 234 -16.78 6.87 8.69
CA ALA A 234 -17.57 5.69 9.03
C ALA A 234 -16.90 4.34 8.66
N MET A 235 -15.90 4.37 7.77
CA MET A 235 -15.15 3.18 7.34
C MET A 235 -13.87 2.94 8.14
N THR A 236 -13.62 3.69 9.23
CA THR A 236 -12.37 3.52 10.01
C THR A 236 -12.24 2.10 10.56
N GLY A 237 -11.04 1.54 10.48
CA GLY A 237 -10.73 0.17 10.88
C GLY A 237 -11.20 -0.91 9.90
N SER A 238 -11.83 -0.53 8.76
CA SER A 238 -12.31 -1.48 7.76
C SER A 238 -11.26 -1.76 6.67
N SER A 239 -11.57 -2.77 5.86
CA SER A 239 -10.80 -3.17 4.69
C SER A 239 -11.64 -3.00 3.43
N LEU A 240 -11.17 -2.19 2.50
CA LEU A 240 -11.76 -2.03 1.18
C LEU A 240 -11.17 -3.07 0.23
N MET A 241 -11.99 -4.04 -0.14
CA MET A 241 -11.60 -5.07 -1.10
C MET A 241 -11.65 -4.54 -2.52
N LEU A 242 -10.56 -4.68 -3.26
CA LEU A 242 -10.40 -4.28 -4.67
C LEU A 242 -9.88 -5.47 -5.47
N ASP A 243 -10.57 -6.60 -5.40
CA ASP A 243 -10.12 -7.88 -5.93
C ASP A 243 -10.93 -8.38 -7.13
N SER A 244 -11.79 -7.52 -7.67
CA SER A 244 -12.65 -7.83 -8.83
C SER A 244 -13.58 -9.04 -8.58
N GLY A 245 -14.06 -9.18 -7.33
CA GLY A 245 -14.96 -10.26 -6.93
C GLY A 245 -14.28 -11.62 -6.77
N ARG A 246 -12.97 -11.64 -6.54
CA ARG A 246 -12.18 -12.87 -6.38
C ARG A 246 -12.41 -13.56 -5.03
N ARG A 247 -12.74 -12.81 -4.02
CA ARG A 247 -12.96 -13.33 -2.67
C ARG A 247 -14.13 -14.30 -2.65
N ARG A 248 -13.94 -15.47 -2.04
CA ARG A 248 -14.95 -16.55 -1.96
C ARG A 248 -15.73 -16.53 -0.65
N GLY A 249 -15.10 -16.06 0.44
CA GLY A 249 -15.73 -15.96 1.74
C GLY A 249 -16.60 -14.70 1.87
N LEU A 250 -17.61 -14.78 2.73
CA LEU A 250 -18.33 -13.60 3.22
C LEU A 250 -17.42 -12.77 4.15
N PRO A 251 -17.69 -11.48 4.31
CA PRO A 251 -16.93 -10.60 5.22
C PRO A 251 -16.91 -11.08 6.65
#